data_99a7e9897cbdb11be450b0c4ed1f2c38
#
_entry.id   99a7e9897cbdb11be450b0c4ed1f2c38
#
_cell.length_a   1.000
_cell.length_b   1.000
_cell.length_c   1.000
_cell.angle_alpha   90.00
_cell.angle_beta   90.00
_cell.angle_gamma   90.00
#
_symmetry.space_group_name_H-M   'P 1'
#
loop_
_entity.id
_entity.type
_entity.pdbx_description
1 polymer ?
#
loop_
_entity_poly.entity_id
_entity_poly.type
_entity_poly.pdbx_seq_one_letter_code
_entity_poly.pdbx_strand_id
1 'polypeptide(L)'
;QNTTYTQGDNAGAGATAVNYSADSGYGNSGGFQTGSTYKVFTLAEWLASGHTLSESVSTTEHTFQNSEFTNSCQNVSGGVWPVANAETVPASMTVQAAPVESINTAFGAMGKQLDLCKIAQLAQAMGIHRADGAALGQTPSSILGVNELSPIDLAEAYAGFANDGVVCTPTAIDSVTEADGTKITPTPSSCTQGVSADVAGTVDYALQGVLSGSGTAATANPGDSVPKFAKTGTTDGDVQNWLVASSTKYTNATWIGNVQGGVSLAHWPFLQGTTGYSAKFGVGKSMMAYLDQTVGGGALPAPSQAMIGQASKSSSSSSSSSSGSSSGQGNAQDDQATPAPTSAPDGGAAASPAPAAPAAPAAPAAPGAPAAPAGGGKDG
;
A
#
# COMPACT_ATOMS: atom_id res chain seq x y z
N GLN A 1 1.37 -21.13 -10.48
CA GLN A 1 2.46 -21.89 -9.85
C GLN A 1 2.84 -23.07 -10.72
N ASN A 2 4.14 -23.29 -10.86
CA ASN A 2 4.62 -24.51 -11.49
C ASN A 2 4.38 -25.70 -10.57
N THR A 3 3.86 -26.76 -11.12
CA THR A 3 3.56 -28.00 -10.38
C THR A 3 4.81 -28.88 -10.20
N THR A 4 5.95 -28.48 -10.76
CA THR A 4 7.19 -29.25 -10.73
C THR A 4 8.28 -28.42 -10.09
N TYR A 5 8.67 -28.77 -8.86
CA TYR A 5 9.85 -28.24 -8.19
C TYR A 5 11.03 -29.14 -8.55
N THR A 6 11.91 -28.65 -9.41
CA THR A 6 13.15 -29.33 -9.76
C THR A 6 14.33 -28.38 -9.71
N GLN A 7 15.46 -28.86 -9.17
CA GLN A 7 16.76 -28.18 -9.23
C GLN A 7 17.65 -28.83 -10.28
N GLY A 8 18.44 -28.02 -10.97
CA GLY A 8 19.50 -28.48 -11.87
C GLY A 8 19.15 -28.42 -13.35
N ASP A 9 20.10 -28.83 -14.17
CA ASP A 9 20.11 -28.67 -15.64
C ASP A 9 19.01 -29.44 -16.39
N ASN A 10 18.25 -30.28 -15.69
CA ASN A 10 17.15 -31.05 -16.26
C ASN A 10 15.76 -30.48 -15.95
N ALA A 11 15.70 -29.28 -15.39
CA ALA A 11 14.43 -28.62 -15.13
C ALA A 11 13.77 -28.21 -16.46
N GLY A 12 12.61 -28.78 -16.78
CA GLY A 12 11.83 -28.40 -17.97
C GLY A 12 11.39 -26.94 -17.94
N ALA A 13 11.00 -26.41 -19.09
CA ALA A 13 10.46 -25.04 -19.20
C ALA A 13 9.33 -24.86 -18.19
N GLY A 14 9.41 -23.80 -17.37
CA GLY A 14 8.43 -23.50 -16.33
C GLY A 14 8.65 -24.21 -14.99
N ALA A 15 9.66 -25.06 -14.83
CA ALA A 15 10.04 -25.59 -13.52
C ALA A 15 10.79 -24.52 -12.69
N THR A 16 10.58 -24.52 -11.38
CA THR A 16 11.29 -23.64 -10.45
C THR A 16 11.51 -24.32 -9.11
N ALA A 17 12.63 -24.00 -8.47
CA ALA A 17 12.87 -24.32 -7.05
C ALA A 17 12.54 -23.12 -6.13
N VAL A 18 12.08 -22.00 -6.69
CA VAL A 18 11.74 -20.79 -5.94
C VAL A 18 10.26 -20.80 -5.57
N ASN A 19 9.96 -20.60 -4.30
CA ASN A 19 8.62 -20.31 -3.83
C ASN A 19 8.39 -18.80 -3.84
N TYR A 20 7.76 -18.31 -4.89
CA TYR A 20 7.48 -16.88 -5.07
C TYR A 20 6.42 -16.32 -4.10
N SER A 21 5.79 -17.15 -3.30
CA SER A 21 4.82 -16.70 -2.29
C SER A 21 5.45 -16.34 -0.95
N ALA A 22 6.73 -16.69 -0.73
CA ALA A 22 7.44 -16.49 0.53
C ALA A 22 8.75 -15.74 0.31
N ASP A 23 9.34 -15.26 1.41
CA ASP A 23 10.59 -14.53 1.46
C ASP A 23 11.80 -15.31 1.01
N SER A 24 12.90 -14.61 0.83
CA SER A 24 14.19 -15.18 0.43
C SER A 24 14.68 -16.28 1.40
N GLY A 25 14.42 -16.12 2.70
CA GLY A 25 14.79 -17.10 3.72
C GLY A 25 14.02 -18.42 3.65
N TYR A 26 12.81 -18.40 3.10
CA TYR A 26 11.93 -19.58 3.00
C TYR A 26 11.66 -20.04 1.57
N GLY A 27 11.68 -19.09 0.64
CA GLY A 27 11.29 -19.35 -0.75
C GLY A 27 12.36 -19.04 -1.78
N ASN A 28 13.49 -18.46 -1.41
CA ASN A 28 14.52 -17.91 -2.30
C ASN A 28 13.97 -16.80 -3.25
N SER A 29 12.87 -16.12 -2.88
CA SER A 29 12.31 -15.01 -3.64
C SER A 29 12.63 -13.68 -2.96
N GLY A 30 13.17 -12.71 -3.70
CA GLY A 30 13.36 -11.33 -3.20
C GLY A 30 12.07 -10.51 -3.14
N GLY A 31 10.92 -11.11 -3.42
CA GLY A 31 9.63 -10.43 -3.45
C GLY A 31 9.38 -9.61 -4.72
N PHE A 32 8.31 -8.82 -4.68
CA PHE A 32 7.86 -8.02 -5.80
C PHE A 32 7.33 -6.67 -5.32
N GLN A 33 7.57 -5.63 -6.11
CA GLN A 33 6.96 -4.33 -5.83
C GLN A 33 5.44 -4.46 -5.78
N THR A 34 4.86 -3.93 -4.72
CA THR A 34 3.45 -4.12 -4.40
C THR A 34 2.52 -3.13 -5.09
N GLY A 35 3.11 -2.05 -5.60
CA GLY A 35 2.31 -0.98 -6.16
C GLY A 35 1.26 -0.50 -5.15
N SER A 36 0.12 -0.10 -5.63
CA SER A 36 -0.93 0.52 -4.83
C SER A 36 -1.53 -0.33 -3.70
N THR A 37 -1.15 -1.61 -3.52
CA THR A 37 -1.58 -2.36 -2.33
C THR A 37 -0.92 -1.82 -1.06
N TYR A 38 0.25 -1.17 -1.16
CA TYR A 38 0.92 -0.53 -0.02
C TYR A 38 0.16 0.70 0.54
N LYS A 39 -0.73 1.31 -0.25
CA LYS A 39 -1.52 2.48 0.16
C LYS A 39 -2.38 2.24 1.40
N VAL A 40 -2.68 0.99 1.74
CA VAL A 40 -3.41 0.64 2.96
C VAL A 40 -2.69 1.13 4.22
N PHE A 41 -1.35 1.08 4.24
CA PHE A 41 -0.55 1.52 5.39
C PHE A 41 -0.53 3.05 5.51
N THR A 42 -0.52 3.78 4.39
CA THR A 42 -0.68 5.24 4.40
C THR A 42 -2.07 5.64 4.89
N LEU A 43 -3.13 4.92 4.49
CA LEU A 43 -4.49 5.16 4.98
C LEU A 43 -4.60 4.86 6.47
N ALA A 44 -4.01 3.76 6.94
CA ALA A 44 -4.00 3.39 8.35
C ALA A 44 -3.27 4.43 9.21
N GLU A 45 -2.09 4.93 8.75
CA GLU A 45 -1.36 5.99 9.44
C GLU A 45 -2.12 7.33 9.42
N TRP A 46 -2.83 7.64 8.34
CA TRP A 46 -3.72 8.81 8.26
C TRP A 46 -4.73 8.79 9.40
N LEU A 47 -5.42 7.67 9.59
CA LEU A 47 -6.41 7.50 10.65
C LEU A 47 -5.76 7.47 12.04
N ALA A 48 -4.62 6.79 12.19
CA ALA A 48 -3.89 6.70 13.46
C ALA A 48 -3.33 8.05 13.91
N SER A 49 -3.04 8.95 12.96
CA SER A 49 -2.58 10.33 13.22
C SER A 49 -3.73 11.29 13.56
N GLY A 50 -4.98 10.83 13.62
CA GLY A 50 -6.14 11.62 14.03
C GLY A 50 -6.90 12.29 12.89
N HIS A 51 -6.58 11.98 11.66
CA HIS A 51 -7.33 12.39 10.49
C HIS A 51 -8.56 11.52 10.22
N THR A 52 -9.43 11.95 9.33
CA THR A 52 -10.70 11.27 9.03
C THR A 52 -10.86 10.91 7.55
N LEU A 53 -11.76 9.96 7.27
CA LEU A 53 -12.12 9.60 5.89
C LEU A 53 -12.89 10.70 5.16
N SER A 54 -13.61 11.58 5.89
CA SER A 54 -14.37 12.69 5.29
C SER A 54 -13.51 13.88 4.89
N GLU A 55 -12.27 13.95 5.34
CA GLU A 55 -11.34 14.99 4.89
C GLU A 55 -11.08 14.90 3.40
N SER A 56 -10.85 16.05 2.78
CA SER A 56 -10.55 16.14 1.35
C SER A 56 -9.08 16.49 1.14
N VAL A 57 -8.47 15.85 0.16
CA VAL A 57 -7.09 16.09 -0.27
C VAL A 57 -7.06 16.56 -1.72
N SER A 58 -6.07 17.38 -2.06
CA SER A 58 -5.84 17.81 -3.45
C SER A 58 -5.34 16.64 -4.30
N THR A 59 -5.75 16.63 -5.56
CA THR A 59 -5.30 15.67 -6.58
C THR A 59 -4.58 16.34 -7.74
N THR A 60 -4.36 17.65 -7.66
CA THR A 60 -3.82 18.46 -8.77
C THR A 60 -2.30 18.51 -8.80
N GLU A 61 -1.61 18.11 -7.72
CA GLU A 61 -0.18 18.10 -7.65
C GLU A 61 0.36 16.81 -8.28
N HIS A 62 1.12 16.96 -9.35
CA HIS A 62 1.72 15.85 -10.11
C HIS A 62 3.25 15.78 -9.99
N THR A 63 3.86 16.70 -9.24
CA THR A 63 5.29 16.72 -8.97
C THR A 63 5.51 17.21 -7.56
N PHE A 64 5.85 16.29 -6.67
CA PHE A 64 6.12 16.58 -5.27
C PHE A 64 7.61 16.84 -5.07
N GLN A 65 7.96 17.86 -4.29
CA GLN A 65 9.35 18.03 -3.84
C GLN A 65 9.62 17.06 -2.70
N ASN A 66 10.70 16.30 -2.77
CA ASN A 66 11.05 15.37 -1.68
C ASN A 66 11.20 16.05 -0.32
N SER A 67 11.65 17.33 -0.32
CA SER A 67 11.79 18.15 0.90
C SER A 67 10.47 18.51 1.57
N GLU A 68 9.33 18.28 0.93
CA GLU A 68 8.00 18.51 1.51
C GLU A 68 7.52 17.36 2.39
N PHE A 69 8.24 16.23 2.37
CA PHE A 69 7.89 15.05 3.16
C PHE A 69 8.69 15.01 4.46
N THR A 70 8.00 14.72 5.55
CA THR A 70 8.63 14.45 6.84
C THR A 70 9.05 13.00 6.92
N ASN A 71 10.26 12.76 7.45
CA ASN A 71 10.73 11.42 7.81
C ASN A 71 11.60 11.53 9.06
N SER A 72 11.07 11.13 10.20
CA SER A 72 11.75 11.21 11.50
C SER A 72 12.85 10.17 11.69
N CYS A 73 12.92 9.13 10.85
CA CYS A 73 13.93 8.07 10.92
C CYS A 73 15.18 8.39 10.12
N GLN A 74 15.06 9.15 9.04
CA GLN A 74 16.17 9.48 8.14
C GLN A 74 15.93 10.78 7.38
N ASN A 75 16.98 11.36 6.85
CA ASN A 75 16.85 12.52 5.99
C ASN A 75 16.27 12.12 4.64
N VAL A 76 15.24 12.84 4.20
CA VAL A 76 14.73 12.71 2.83
C VAL A 76 15.68 13.44 1.90
N SER A 77 16.29 12.73 0.96
CA SER A 77 17.19 13.34 -0.02
C SER A 77 16.42 14.31 -0.92
N GLY A 78 17.09 15.37 -1.39
CA GLY A 78 16.54 16.32 -2.33
C GLY A 78 16.09 15.63 -3.66
N GLY A 79 15.36 16.37 -4.45
CA GLY A 79 14.83 15.92 -5.73
C GLY A 79 13.31 16.03 -5.80
N VAL A 80 12.76 15.53 -6.89
CA VAL A 80 11.32 15.57 -7.18
C VAL A 80 10.80 14.16 -7.37
N TRP A 81 9.55 13.96 -6.99
CA TRP A 81 8.82 12.74 -7.21
C TRP A 81 7.63 13.03 -8.15
N PRO A 82 7.74 12.67 -9.44
CA PRO A 82 6.63 12.79 -10.37
C PRO A 82 5.58 11.70 -10.07
N VAL A 83 4.31 12.10 -10.08
CA VAL A 83 3.18 11.21 -9.79
C VAL A 83 2.11 11.38 -10.87
N ALA A 84 1.70 10.29 -11.47
CA ALA A 84 0.59 10.26 -12.43
C ALA A 84 -0.55 9.39 -11.91
N ASN A 85 -1.79 9.77 -12.23
CA ASN A 85 -2.96 8.91 -12.08
C ASN A 85 -3.20 8.16 -13.39
N ALA A 86 -3.84 6.99 -13.30
CA ALA A 86 -4.22 6.22 -14.49
C ALA A 86 -5.34 6.91 -15.29
N GLU A 87 -6.17 7.69 -14.60
CA GLU A 87 -7.36 8.34 -15.17
C GLU A 87 -7.44 9.81 -14.76
N THR A 88 -8.30 10.56 -15.43
CA THR A 88 -8.64 11.93 -15.06
C THR A 88 -9.46 11.92 -13.78
N VAL A 89 -9.06 12.74 -12.82
CA VAL A 89 -9.69 12.82 -11.49
C VAL A 89 -10.13 14.24 -11.18
N PRO A 90 -11.14 14.45 -10.28
CA PRO A 90 -11.50 15.78 -9.78
C PRO A 90 -10.29 16.47 -9.12
N ALA A 91 -10.30 17.79 -9.03
CA ALA A 91 -9.22 18.58 -8.42
C ALA A 91 -9.01 18.30 -6.91
N SER A 92 -9.99 17.74 -6.25
CA SER A 92 -9.92 17.23 -4.87
C SER A 92 -10.89 16.07 -4.69
N MET A 93 -10.61 15.23 -3.70
CA MET A 93 -11.49 14.11 -3.35
C MET A 93 -11.39 13.81 -1.86
N THR A 94 -12.39 13.12 -1.33
CA THR A 94 -12.35 12.63 0.05
C THR A 94 -11.33 11.50 0.19
N VAL A 95 -10.74 11.39 1.38
CA VAL A 95 -9.85 10.29 1.72
C VAL A 95 -10.57 8.93 1.61
N GLN A 96 -11.89 8.88 1.85
CA GLN A 96 -12.70 7.68 1.62
C GLN A 96 -12.74 7.23 0.16
N ALA A 97 -12.80 8.16 -0.79
CA ALA A 97 -12.86 7.84 -2.22
C ALA A 97 -11.48 7.47 -2.80
N ALA A 98 -10.41 8.06 -2.27
CA ALA A 98 -9.06 7.89 -2.79
C ALA A 98 -8.57 6.43 -2.91
N PRO A 99 -8.77 5.53 -1.94
CA PRO A 99 -8.39 4.11 -2.05
C PRO A 99 -9.29 3.32 -3.00
N VAL A 100 -10.57 3.70 -3.16
CA VAL A 100 -11.54 3.01 -4.03
C VAL A 100 -11.10 3.09 -5.49
N GLU A 101 -10.70 4.28 -5.92
CA GLU A 101 -10.21 4.58 -7.28
C GLU A 101 -8.68 4.52 -7.37
N SER A 102 -8.02 4.26 -6.24
CA SER A 102 -6.55 4.09 -6.15
C SER A 102 -5.74 5.31 -6.62
N ILE A 103 -6.19 6.54 -6.35
CA ILE A 103 -5.63 7.78 -6.90
C ILE A 103 -4.26 8.09 -6.29
N ASN A 104 -3.22 8.08 -7.12
CA ASN A 104 -1.83 8.28 -6.71
C ASN A 104 -1.58 9.66 -6.12
N THR A 105 -2.07 10.72 -6.77
CA THR A 105 -1.86 12.11 -6.33
C THR A 105 -2.54 12.40 -4.99
N ALA A 106 -3.70 11.78 -4.71
CA ALA A 106 -4.35 11.88 -3.40
C ALA A 106 -3.48 11.28 -2.29
N PHE A 107 -2.88 10.11 -2.54
CA PHE A 107 -1.97 9.48 -1.58
C PHE A 107 -0.65 10.24 -1.42
N GLY A 108 -0.15 10.88 -2.49
CA GLY A 108 0.96 11.83 -2.38
C GLY A 108 0.64 13.00 -1.47
N ALA A 109 -0.55 13.60 -1.63
CA ALA A 109 -1.02 14.71 -0.78
C ALA A 109 -1.27 14.29 0.68
N MET A 110 -1.74 13.08 0.92
CA MET A 110 -1.82 12.49 2.28
C MET A 110 -0.42 12.32 2.89
N GLY A 111 0.50 11.73 2.13
CA GLY A 111 1.87 11.47 2.60
C GLY A 111 2.65 12.73 2.95
N LYS A 112 2.39 13.89 2.32
CA LYS A 112 2.97 15.19 2.71
C LYS A 112 2.56 15.64 4.11
N GLN A 113 1.41 15.17 4.60
CA GLN A 113 0.87 15.51 5.92
C GLN A 113 1.25 14.48 6.99
N LEU A 114 1.91 13.39 6.59
CA LEU A 114 2.30 12.29 7.46
C LEU A 114 3.82 12.20 7.57
N ASP A 115 4.28 11.35 8.50
CA ASP A 115 5.68 10.99 8.64
C ASP A 115 5.93 9.65 7.94
N LEU A 116 6.80 9.65 6.92
CA LEU A 116 7.16 8.43 6.17
C LEU A 116 7.73 7.33 7.08
N CYS A 117 8.44 7.73 8.15
CA CYS A 117 8.91 6.79 9.16
C CYS A 117 7.75 6.08 9.86
N LYS A 118 6.71 6.82 10.25
CA LYS A 118 5.54 6.24 10.94
C LYS A 118 4.73 5.33 10.02
N ILE A 119 4.58 5.68 8.73
CA ILE A 119 3.98 4.80 7.74
C ILE A 119 4.73 3.47 7.67
N ALA A 120 6.07 3.51 7.62
CA ALA A 120 6.89 2.31 7.58
C ALA A 120 6.83 1.51 8.89
N GLN A 121 6.85 2.18 10.04
CA GLN A 121 6.72 1.53 11.36
C GLN A 121 5.35 0.87 11.53
N LEU A 122 4.26 1.52 11.08
CA LEU A 122 2.94 0.94 11.08
C LEU A 122 2.87 -0.29 10.16
N ALA A 123 3.44 -0.22 8.96
CA ALA A 123 3.53 -1.36 8.07
C ALA A 123 4.29 -2.52 8.73
N GLN A 124 5.42 -2.25 9.40
CA GLN A 124 6.18 -3.26 10.15
C GLN A 124 5.36 -3.86 11.31
N ALA A 125 4.62 -3.04 12.04
CA ALA A 125 3.73 -3.53 13.10
C ALA A 125 2.61 -4.43 12.55
N MET A 126 2.25 -4.24 11.27
CA MET A 126 1.31 -5.10 10.54
C MET A 126 1.99 -6.30 9.84
N GLY A 127 3.22 -6.66 10.22
CA GLY A 127 3.94 -7.82 9.70
C GLY A 127 4.75 -7.57 8.43
N ILE A 128 4.71 -6.36 7.87
CA ILE A 128 5.39 -6.04 6.60
C ILE A 128 6.89 -5.89 6.78
N HIS A 129 7.63 -6.58 5.94
CA HIS A 129 9.08 -6.45 5.78
C HIS A 129 9.46 -6.70 4.32
N ARG A 130 10.67 -6.34 3.92
CA ARG A 130 11.14 -6.66 2.57
C ARG A 130 11.49 -8.14 2.48
N ALA A 131 11.05 -8.78 1.41
CA ALA A 131 11.26 -10.20 1.19
C ALA A 131 12.74 -10.60 1.05
N ASP A 132 13.63 -9.65 0.73
CA ASP A 132 15.09 -9.83 0.68
C ASP A 132 15.78 -9.63 2.04
N GLY A 133 15.02 -9.28 3.10
CA GLY A 133 15.52 -9.00 4.44
C GLY A 133 16.14 -7.62 4.64
N ALA A 134 16.17 -6.76 3.62
CA ALA A 134 16.63 -5.39 3.76
C ALA A 134 15.60 -4.53 4.52
N ALA A 135 16.01 -3.36 4.99
CA ALA A 135 15.09 -2.40 5.60
C ALA A 135 14.07 -1.85 4.59
N LEU A 136 12.85 -1.56 5.05
CA LEU A 136 11.86 -0.89 4.21
C LEU A 136 12.38 0.47 3.75
N GLY A 137 12.28 0.71 2.45
CA GLY A 137 12.52 2.03 1.87
C GLY A 137 11.48 3.03 2.36
N GLN A 138 11.92 4.21 2.76
CA GLN A 138 11.10 5.28 3.33
C GLN A 138 11.23 6.57 2.51
N THR A 139 11.21 6.43 1.19
CA THR A 139 11.15 7.56 0.27
C THR A 139 9.70 7.96 0.00
N PRO A 140 9.41 9.15 -0.54
CA PRO A 140 8.04 9.52 -0.92
C PRO A 140 7.37 8.47 -1.83
N SER A 141 8.12 7.87 -2.74
CA SER A 141 7.60 6.82 -3.64
C SER A 141 7.21 5.52 -2.92
N SER A 142 7.69 5.28 -1.69
CA SER A 142 7.27 4.10 -0.91
C SER A 142 5.78 4.08 -0.61
N ILE A 143 5.13 5.25 -0.57
CA ILE A 143 3.68 5.39 -0.45
C ILE A 143 2.93 4.61 -1.54
N LEU A 144 3.51 4.53 -2.73
CA LEU A 144 2.93 3.83 -3.89
C LEU A 144 3.45 2.39 -4.07
N GLY A 145 4.24 1.87 -3.10
CA GLY A 145 4.60 0.45 -3.03
C GLY A 145 5.78 0.04 -3.87
N VAL A 146 6.89 0.78 -3.79
CA VAL A 146 8.17 0.41 -4.42
C VAL A 146 8.96 -0.65 -3.63
N ASN A 147 8.57 -0.93 -2.38
CA ASN A 147 9.15 -2.01 -1.60
C ASN A 147 8.74 -3.37 -2.17
N GLU A 148 9.69 -4.28 -2.24
CA GLU A 148 9.49 -5.66 -2.70
C GLU A 148 9.09 -6.53 -1.51
N LEU A 149 7.86 -7.02 -1.54
CA LEU A 149 7.26 -7.83 -0.48
C LEU A 149 6.88 -9.20 -1.02
N SER A 150 6.73 -10.17 -0.13
CA SER A 150 6.18 -11.47 -0.52
C SER A 150 4.65 -11.45 -0.50
N PRO A 151 3.99 -12.30 -1.30
CA PRO A 151 2.54 -12.41 -1.25
C PRO A 151 1.99 -12.82 0.11
N ILE A 152 2.74 -13.61 0.90
CA ILE A 152 2.29 -14.05 2.22
C ILE A 152 2.31 -12.90 3.23
N ASP A 153 3.31 -12.00 3.17
CA ASP A 153 3.38 -10.84 4.07
C ASP A 153 2.22 -9.87 3.83
N LEU A 154 1.88 -9.64 2.54
CA LEU A 154 0.69 -8.85 2.21
C LEU A 154 -0.59 -9.53 2.69
N ALA A 155 -0.69 -10.87 2.55
CA ALA A 155 -1.85 -11.60 3.04
C ALA A 155 -1.95 -11.52 4.57
N GLU A 156 -0.82 -11.64 5.29
CA GLU A 156 -0.75 -11.49 6.75
C GLU A 156 -1.24 -10.11 7.20
N ALA A 157 -0.71 -9.04 6.62
CA ALA A 157 -1.07 -7.68 6.98
C ALA A 157 -2.56 -7.39 6.74
N TYR A 158 -3.10 -7.82 5.59
CA TYR A 158 -4.52 -7.64 5.28
C TYR A 158 -5.43 -8.52 6.16
N ALA A 159 -4.98 -9.73 6.52
CA ALA A 159 -5.67 -10.55 7.52
C ALA A 159 -5.70 -9.86 8.89
N GLY A 160 -4.62 -9.16 9.26
CA GLY A 160 -4.55 -8.35 10.47
C GLY A 160 -5.61 -7.24 10.52
N PHE A 161 -5.84 -6.53 9.41
CA PHE A 161 -6.94 -5.55 9.33
C PHE A 161 -8.30 -6.23 9.53
N ALA A 162 -8.58 -7.35 8.86
CA ALA A 162 -9.82 -8.12 9.03
C ALA A 162 -10.00 -8.74 10.42
N ASN A 163 -8.98 -8.69 11.27
CA ASN A 163 -8.91 -9.27 12.61
C ASN A 163 -8.65 -8.18 13.67
N ASP A 164 -9.42 -7.09 13.63
CA ASP A 164 -9.34 -5.98 14.60
C ASP A 164 -7.93 -5.41 14.79
N GLY A 165 -7.09 -5.47 13.75
CA GLY A 165 -5.71 -4.99 13.76
C GLY A 165 -4.71 -5.93 14.44
N VAL A 166 -5.11 -7.15 14.76
CA VAL A 166 -4.25 -8.19 15.34
C VAL A 166 -3.61 -9.02 14.24
N VAL A 167 -2.29 -8.94 14.13
CA VAL A 167 -1.48 -9.69 13.17
C VAL A 167 -0.92 -10.94 13.83
N CYS A 168 -0.99 -12.08 13.14
CA CYS A 168 -0.49 -13.36 13.63
C CYS A 168 0.52 -13.95 12.65
N THR A 169 1.68 -14.37 13.15
CA THR A 169 2.71 -15.04 12.34
C THR A 169 2.12 -16.25 11.60
N PRO A 170 2.28 -16.33 10.26
CA PRO A 170 1.78 -17.45 9.48
C PRO A 170 2.43 -18.77 9.92
N THR A 171 1.63 -19.84 10.01
CA THR A 171 2.11 -21.19 10.22
C THR A 171 1.67 -22.08 9.06
N ALA A 172 2.60 -22.85 8.50
CA ALA A 172 2.32 -23.78 7.41
C ALA A 172 2.02 -25.21 7.89
N ILE A 173 2.26 -25.49 9.16
CA ILE A 173 2.20 -26.84 9.74
C ILE A 173 1.43 -26.79 11.06
N ASP A 174 0.28 -27.47 11.12
CA ASP A 174 -0.51 -27.56 12.32
C ASP A 174 -0.04 -28.67 13.25
N SER A 175 0.44 -29.78 12.70
CA SER A 175 0.91 -30.94 13.47
C SER A 175 1.91 -31.77 12.68
N VAL A 176 2.84 -32.36 13.40
CA VAL A 176 3.78 -33.35 12.87
C VAL A 176 3.67 -34.61 13.73
N THR A 177 3.59 -35.77 13.07
CA THR A 177 3.61 -37.09 13.74
C THR A 177 4.67 -37.93 13.07
N GLU A 178 5.64 -38.44 13.84
CA GLU A 178 6.67 -39.34 13.35
C GLU A 178 6.10 -40.73 13.06
N ALA A 179 6.86 -41.55 12.35
CA ALA A 179 6.41 -42.91 11.98
C ALA A 179 6.14 -43.82 13.17
N ASP A 180 6.74 -43.56 14.33
CA ASP A 180 6.52 -44.29 15.58
C ASP A 180 5.31 -43.78 16.38
N GLY A 181 4.62 -42.73 15.88
CA GLY A 181 3.47 -42.10 16.53
C GLY A 181 3.85 -40.95 17.46
N THR A 182 5.12 -40.61 17.60
CA THR A 182 5.56 -39.45 18.40
C THR A 182 5.08 -38.15 17.77
N LYS A 183 4.43 -37.29 18.56
CA LYS A 183 3.96 -35.97 18.12
C LYS A 183 5.02 -34.91 18.40
N ILE A 184 5.40 -34.19 17.35
CA ILE A 184 6.25 -33.00 17.43
C ILE A 184 5.32 -31.78 17.42
N THR A 185 5.47 -30.89 18.39
CA THR A 185 4.71 -29.63 18.45
C THR A 185 5.41 -28.61 17.55
N PRO A 186 4.77 -28.13 16.48
CA PRO A 186 5.30 -27.02 15.68
C PRO A 186 5.43 -25.74 16.51
N THR A 187 6.25 -24.80 16.06
CA THR A 187 6.31 -23.46 16.66
C THR A 187 4.92 -22.83 16.56
N PRO A 188 4.31 -22.42 17.70
CA PRO A 188 3.00 -21.81 17.68
C PRO A 188 3.04 -20.45 16.97
N SER A 189 1.94 -20.08 16.31
CA SER A 189 1.74 -18.71 15.87
C SER A 189 1.73 -17.76 17.05
N SER A 190 2.35 -16.59 16.89
CA SER A 190 2.27 -15.48 17.83
C SER A 190 1.48 -14.34 17.21
N CYS A 191 0.60 -13.73 18.00
CA CYS A 191 -0.24 -12.62 17.54
C CYS A 191 0.11 -11.35 18.30
N THR A 192 0.14 -10.21 17.63
CA THR A 192 0.40 -8.88 18.18
C THR A 192 -0.59 -7.86 17.64
N GLN A 193 -0.92 -6.84 18.44
CA GLN A 193 -1.72 -5.71 17.99
C GLN A 193 -0.84 -4.80 17.13
N GLY A 194 -1.06 -4.76 15.81
CA GLY A 194 -0.33 -3.90 14.89
C GLY A 194 -0.92 -2.49 14.81
N VAL A 195 -2.26 -2.38 14.71
CA VAL A 195 -3.00 -1.12 14.77
C VAL A 195 -4.22 -1.29 15.69
N SER A 196 -4.83 -0.19 16.13
CA SER A 196 -6.05 -0.28 16.93
C SER A 196 -7.22 -0.88 16.13
N ALA A 197 -8.18 -1.51 16.82
CA ALA A 197 -9.40 -2.03 16.20
C ALA A 197 -10.18 -0.93 15.44
N ASP A 198 -10.21 0.29 15.98
CA ASP A 198 -10.85 1.44 15.32
C ASP A 198 -10.19 1.79 13.98
N VAL A 199 -8.85 1.77 13.93
CA VAL A 199 -8.11 1.99 12.68
C VAL A 199 -8.39 0.86 11.70
N ALA A 200 -8.28 -0.39 12.14
CA ALA A 200 -8.49 -1.57 11.29
C ALA A 200 -9.90 -1.58 10.67
N GLY A 201 -10.94 -1.47 11.49
CA GLY A 201 -12.32 -1.45 11.02
C GLY A 201 -12.65 -0.27 10.10
N THR A 202 -11.99 0.89 10.32
CA THR A 202 -12.20 2.06 9.45
C THR A 202 -11.45 1.92 8.12
N VAL A 203 -10.28 1.28 8.10
CA VAL A 203 -9.58 0.89 6.86
C VAL A 203 -10.42 -0.09 6.05
N ASP A 204 -10.94 -1.15 6.70
CA ASP A 204 -11.80 -2.14 6.05
C ASP A 204 -13.03 -1.49 5.43
N TYR A 205 -13.68 -0.60 6.18
CA TYR A 205 -14.85 0.16 5.70
C TYR A 205 -14.52 0.97 4.44
N ALA A 206 -13.40 1.67 4.40
CA ALA A 206 -13.00 2.44 3.23
C ALA A 206 -12.70 1.54 2.02
N LEU A 207 -12.09 0.37 2.25
CA LEU A 207 -11.65 -0.54 1.20
C LEU A 207 -12.76 -1.48 0.66
N GLN A 208 -13.91 -1.58 1.33
CA GLN A 208 -15.07 -2.31 0.79
C GLN A 208 -15.52 -1.75 -0.55
N GLY A 209 -15.42 -0.42 -0.73
CA GLY A 209 -15.75 0.25 -1.98
C GLY A 209 -14.93 -0.23 -3.19
N VAL A 210 -13.74 -0.79 -2.97
CA VAL A 210 -12.86 -1.29 -4.05
C VAL A 210 -13.50 -2.45 -4.83
N LEU A 211 -14.35 -3.25 -4.17
CA LEU A 211 -15.06 -4.39 -4.78
C LEU A 211 -16.44 -4.02 -5.36
N SER A 212 -16.83 -2.74 -5.36
CA SER A 212 -18.17 -2.32 -5.79
C SER A 212 -18.16 -1.05 -6.61
N GLY A 213 -19.22 -0.79 -7.36
CA GLY A 213 -19.41 0.46 -8.11
C GLY A 213 -18.27 0.75 -9.08
N SER A 214 -17.60 1.90 -8.91
CA SER A 214 -16.41 2.34 -9.68
C SER A 214 -15.11 1.80 -9.12
N GLY A 215 -15.15 0.96 -8.09
CA GLY A 215 -13.94 0.42 -7.45
C GLY A 215 -13.07 -0.39 -8.40
N THR A 216 -11.76 -0.27 -8.21
CA THR A 216 -10.75 -0.83 -9.11
C THR A 216 -10.79 -2.37 -9.20
N ALA A 217 -11.45 -3.08 -8.29
CA ALA A 217 -11.65 -4.53 -8.30
C ALA A 217 -13.12 -4.95 -8.39
N ALA A 218 -14.05 -4.07 -8.81
CA ALA A 218 -15.48 -4.39 -8.90
C ALA A 218 -15.75 -5.67 -9.74
N THR A 219 -15.00 -5.91 -10.81
CA THR A 219 -15.11 -7.10 -11.66
C THR A 219 -14.63 -8.39 -10.98
N ALA A 220 -13.82 -8.28 -9.93
CA ALA A 220 -13.36 -9.43 -9.14
C ALA A 220 -14.34 -9.83 -8.03
N ASN A 221 -15.38 -9.04 -7.77
CA ASN A 221 -16.36 -9.39 -6.74
C ASN A 221 -17.12 -10.67 -7.15
N PRO A 222 -17.15 -11.73 -6.30
CA PRO A 222 -17.94 -12.92 -6.57
C PRO A 222 -19.45 -12.66 -6.66
N GLY A 223 -19.95 -11.65 -5.96
CA GLY A 223 -21.37 -11.29 -5.93
C GLY A 223 -22.19 -12.05 -4.88
N ASP A 224 -21.53 -12.70 -3.93
CA ASP A 224 -22.15 -13.34 -2.77
C ASP A 224 -22.35 -12.37 -1.60
N SER A 225 -22.84 -12.88 -0.46
CA SER A 225 -23.14 -12.09 0.73
C SER A 225 -22.00 -12.02 1.76
N VAL A 226 -20.84 -12.63 1.51
CA VAL A 226 -19.70 -12.60 2.45
C VAL A 226 -19.07 -11.21 2.41
N PRO A 227 -19.02 -10.48 3.54
CA PRO A 227 -18.39 -9.18 3.57
C PRO A 227 -16.88 -9.28 3.32
N LYS A 228 -16.39 -8.43 2.41
CA LYS A 228 -14.99 -8.41 1.98
C LYS A 228 -14.54 -6.99 1.72
N PHE A 229 -13.24 -6.75 1.89
CA PHE A 229 -12.57 -5.56 1.40
C PHE A 229 -11.38 -5.96 0.53
N ALA A 230 -10.88 -5.06 -0.30
CA ALA A 230 -9.79 -5.36 -1.21
C ALA A 230 -8.95 -4.13 -1.56
N LYS A 231 -7.78 -4.37 -2.13
CA LYS A 231 -6.97 -3.35 -2.80
C LYS A 231 -6.26 -3.95 -4.00
N THR A 232 -6.29 -3.23 -5.10
CA THR A 232 -5.49 -3.55 -6.30
C THR A 232 -4.11 -2.92 -6.21
N GLY A 233 -3.14 -3.55 -6.83
CA GLY A 233 -1.80 -3.03 -7.06
C GLY A 233 -1.41 -3.16 -8.51
N THR A 234 -0.69 -2.17 -9.02
CA THR A 234 -0.07 -2.18 -10.35
C THR A 234 1.17 -1.31 -10.24
N THR A 235 2.30 -1.79 -10.74
CA THR A 235 3.54 -1.02 -10.80
C THR A 235 3.68 -0.32 -12.15
N ASP A 236 4.61 0.61 -12.24
CA ASP A 236 4.91 1.31 -13.49
C ASP A 236 5.18 0.30 -14.61
N GLY A 237 4.64 0.60 -15.79
CA GLY A 237 4.71 -0.27 -16.95
C GLY A 237 3.90 -1.56 -16.85
N ASP A 238 3.01 -1.70 -15.87
CA ASP A 238 2.16 -2.90 -15.67
C ASP A 238 2.95 -4.20 -15.49
N VAL A 239 4.14 -4.12 -14.90
CA VAL A 239 5.08 -5.25 -14.76
C VAL A 239 4.64 -6.19 -13.62
N GLN A 240 4.12 -5.62 -12.52
CA GLN A 240 3.60 -6.34 -11.37
C GLN A 240 2.14 -5.96 -11.13
N ASN A 241 1.27 -6.93 -11.02
CA ASN A 241 -0.16 -6.75 -10.85
C ASN A 241 -0.69 -7.54 -9.67
N TRP A 242 -1.41 -6.87 -8.78
CA TRP A 242 -1.89 -7.42 -7.53
C TRP A 242 -3.38 -7.25 -7.33
N LEU A 243 -3.98 -8.22 -6.64
CA LEU A 243 -5.26 -8.10 -5.98
C LEU A 243 -5.13 -8.77 -4.61
N VAL A 244 -5.28 -7.99 -3.55
CA VAL A 244 -5.39 -8.51 -2.18
C VAL A 244 -6.80 -8.28 -1.70
N ALA A 245 -7.44 -9.32 -1.21
CA ALA A 245 -8.81 -9.27 -0.72
C ALA A 245 -8.97 -10.12 0.54
N SER A 246 -9.67 -9.60 1.53
CA SER A 246 -9.89 -10.25 2.83
C SER A 246 -11.36 -10.33 3.20
N SER A 247 -11.71 -11.43 3.83
CA SER A 247 -12.85 -11.58 4.73
C SER A 247 -12.34 -11.82 6.15
N THR A 248 -13.24 -12.01 7.11
CA THR A 248 -12.85 -12.38 8.49
C THR A 248 -12.35 -13.83 8.63
N LYS A 249 -12.28 -14.60 7.55
CA LYS A 249 -11.90 -16.02 7.57
C LYS A 249 -10.75 -16.37 6.63
N TYR A 250 -10.43 -15.50 5.69
CA TYR A 250 -9.33 -15.71 4.76
C TYR A 250 -8.82 -14.39 4.20
N THR A 251 -7.58 -14.42 3.74
CA THR A 251 -7.02 -13.39 2.85
C THR A 251 -6.45 -14.05 1.61
N ASN A 252 -6.80 -13.52 0.44
CA ASN A 252 -6.29 -13.94 -0.85
C ASN A 252 -5.38 -12.83 -1.42
N ALA A 253 -4.09 -13.10 -1.54
CA ALA A 253 -3.13 -12.23 -2.22
C ALA A 253 -2.78 -12.85 -3.59
N THR A 254 -3.41 -12.34 -4.63
CA THR A 254 -3.14 -12.75 -6.02
C THR A 254 -2.11 -11.83 -6.64
N TRP A 255 -1.00 -12.40 -7.08
CA TRP A 255 0.04 -11.72 -7.85
C TRP A 255 0.18 -12.32 -9.24
N ILE A 256 0.20 -11.47 -10.25
CA ILE A 256 0.52 -11.78 -11.64
C ILE A 256 1.61 -10.81 -12.08
N GLY A 257 2.78 -11.31 -12.37
CA GLY A 257 3.92 -10.43 -12.62
C GLY A 257 5.08 -11.12 -13.32
N ASN A 258 6.10 -10.34 -13.60
CA ASN A 258 7.37 -10.82 -14.11
C ASN A 258 8.30 -11.12 -12.93
N VAL A 259 8.82 -12.34 -12.89
CA VAL A 259 9.88 -12.73 -11.96
C VAL A 259 11.17 -11.99 -12.26
N GLN A 260 11.46 -11.81 -13.54
CA GLN A 260 12.62 -11.08 -14.05
C GLN A 260 12.21 -10.26 -15.28
N GLY A 261 12.84 -9.10 -15.44
CA GLY A 261 12.57 -8.22 -16.56
C GLY A 261 11.38 -7.29 -16.37
N GLY A 262 11.05 -6.52 -17.38
CA GLY A 262 10.05 -5.44 -17.33
C GLY A 262 9.02 -5.53 -18.46
N VAL A 263 8.55 -6.74 -18.79
CA VAL A 263 7.54 -6.91 -19.84
C VAL A 263 6.20 -6.42 -19.32
N SER A 264 5.58 -5.46 -20.01
CA SER A 264 4.24 -4.99 -19.66
C SER A 264 3.20 -6.09 -19.82
N LEU A 265 2.39 -6.27 -18.80
CA LEU A 265 1.29 -7.24 -18.79
C LEU A 265 -0.03 -6.65 -19.27
N ALA A 266 -0.08 -5.33 -19.59
CA ALA A 266 -1.30 -4.66 -20.01
C ALA A 266 -1.96 -5.32 -21.24
N HIS A 267 -1.11 -5.74 -22.18
CA HIS A 267 -1.55 -6.36 -23.43
C HIS A 267 -0.98 -7.78 -23.61
N TRP A 268 -0.25 -8.29 -22.63
CA TRP A 268 0.30 -9.64 -22.70
C TRP A 268 -0.83 -10.66 -22.69
N PRO A 269 -0.97 -11.48 -23.73
CA PRO A 269 -2.04 -12.49 -23.78
C PRO A 269 -1.86 -13.50 -22.66
N PHE A 270 -2.93 -13.72 -21.93
CA PHE A 270 -3.04 -14.72 -20.87
C PHE A 270 -4.07 -15.78 -21.29
N LEU A 271 -4.60 -16.56 -20.37
CA LEU A 271 -5.56 -17.61 -20.71
C LEU A 271 -6.88 -17.04 -21.22
N GLN A 272 -7.45 -17.65 -22.26
CA GLN A 272 -8.81 -17.42 -22.78
C GLN A 272 -9.15 -15.95 -23.10
N GLY A 273 -8.25 -15.24 -23.75
CA GLY A 273 -8.50 -13.87 -24.21
C GLY A 273 -8.38 -12.80 -23.13
N THR A 274 -7.90 -13.15 -21.93
CA THR A 274 -7.53 -12.20 -20.89
C THR A 274 -6.10 -11.70 -21.12
N THR A 275 -5.77 -10.55 -20.52
CA THR A 275 -4.40 -10.05 -20.44
C THR A 275 -3.78 -10.41 -19.09
N GLY A 276 -2.46 -10.36 -18.98
CA GLY A 276 -1.78 -10.53 -17.69
C GLY A 276 -2.26 -9.51 -16.66
N TYR A 277 -2.57 -8.28 -17.08
CA TYR A 277 -3.18 -7.26 -16.22
C TYR A 277 -4.54 -7.68 -15.67
N SER A 278 -5.44 -8.18 -16.53
CA SER A 278 -6.81 -8.55 -16.15
C SER A 278 -6.90 -9.92 -15.46
N ALA A 279 -5.89 -10.77 -15.61
CA ALA A 279 -5.88 -12.12 -15.03
C ALA A 279 -6.00 -12.10 -13.49
N LYS A 280 -5.45 -11.09 -12.80
CA LYS A 280 -5.58 -10.93 -11.35
C LYS A 280 -7.04 -10.91 -10.89
N PHE A 281 -7.94 -10.31 -11.68
CA PHE A 281 -9.36 -10.23 -11.33
C PHE A 281 -10.06 -11.59 -11.48
N GLY A 282 -9.80 -12.30 -12.58
CA GLY A 282 -10.37 -13.63 -12.81
C GLY A 282 -9.90 -14.67 -11.78
N VAL A 283 -8.59 -14.71 -11.53
CA VAL A 283 -7.99 -15.59 -10.52
C VAL A 283 -8.50 -15.23 -9.13
N GLY A 284 -8.44 -13.96 -8.74
CA GLY A 284 -8.91 -13.52 -7.44
C GLY A 284 -10.39 -13.79 -7.21
N LYS A 285 -11.25 -13.53 -8.22
CA LYS A 285 -12.69 -13.86 -8.17
C LYS A 285 -12.94 -15.33 -7.91
N SER A 286 -12.27 -16.20 -8.66
CA SER A 286 -12.45 -17.66 -8.54
C SER A 286 -11.99 -18.16 -7.17
N MET A 287 -10.87 -17.64 -6.66
CA MET A 287 -10.36 -17.98 -5.32
C MET A 287 -11.31 -17.49 -4.22
N MET A 288 -11.74 -16.22 -4.27
CA MET A 288 -12.72 -15.70 -3.31
C MET A 288 -14.01 -16.51 -3.31
N ALA A 289 -14.58 -16.77 -4.49
CA ALA A 289 -15.83 -17.54 -4.60
C ALA A 289 -15.70 -18.95 -4.00
N TYR A 290 -14.55 -19.61 -4.19
CA TYR A 290 -14.28 -20.91 -3.59
C TYR A 290 -14.15 -20.82 -2.07
N LEU A 291 -13.41 -19.83 -1.57
CA LEU A 291 -13.19 -19.63 -0.14
C LEU A 291 -14.48 -19.20 0.58
N ASP A 292 -15.30 -18.34 -0.04
CA ASP A 292 -16.61 -17.97 0.49
C ASP A 292 -17.54 -19.16 0.68
N GLN A 293 -17.50 -20.12 -0.24
CA GLN A 293 -18.28 -21.36 -0.15
C GLN A 293 -17.74 -22.35 0.89
N THR A 294 -16.42 -22.36 1.11
CA THR A 294 -15.77 -23.36 1.98
C THR A 294 -15.58 -22.91 3.41
N VAL A 295 -15.19 -21.66 3.61
CA VAL A 295 -14.90 -21.11 4.95
C VAL A 295 -15.79 -19.92 5.32
N GLY A 296 -16.40 -19.27 4.34
CA GLY A 296 -17.30 -18.14 4.53
C GLY A 296 -16.62 -16.89 5.08
N GLY A 297 -17.34 -16.14 5.89
CA GLY A 297 -16.90 -14.94 6.58
C GLY A 297 -18.05 -14.32 7.37
N GLY A 298 -17.71 -13.63 8.46
CA GLY A 298 -18.62 -12.86 9.28
C GLY A 298 -18.62 -11.36 8.94
N ALA A 299 -19.27 -10.56 9.77
CA ALA A 299 -19.17 -9.11 9.69
C ALA A 299 -17.71 -8.68 9.88
N LEU A 300 -17.25 -7.75 9.04
CA LEU A 300 -15.94 -7.11 9.22
C LEU A 300 -15.94 -6.25 10.50
N PRO A 301 -14.75 -5.96 11.05
CA PRO A 301 -14.61 -5.00 12.14
C PRO A 301 -15.41 -3.71 11.91
N ALA A 302 -16.06 -3.22 12.96
CA ALA A 302 -16.88 -2.02 12.83
C ALA A 302 -16.00 -0.77 12.69
N PRO A 303 -16.31 0.14 11.76
CA PRO A 303 -15.56 1.38 11.61
C PRO A 303 -15.83 2.34 12.78
N SER A 304 -14.83 3.11 13.18
CA SER A 304 -14.97 4.19 14.13
C SER A 304 -15.71 5.37 13.51
N GLN A 305 -16.84 5.78 14.09
CA GLN A 305 -17.61 6.94 13.61
C GLN A 305 -16.80 8.24 13.71
N ALA A 306 -15.90 8.34 14.69
CA ALA A 306 -15.00 9.48 14.83
C ALA A 306 -14.00 9.56 13.65
N MET A 307 -13.49 8.42 13.19
CA MET A 307 -12.54 8.34 12.06
C MET A 307 -13.21 8.41 10.70
N ILE A 308 -14.49 8.01 10.58
CA ILE A 308 -15.25 8.31 9.36
C ILE A 308 -15.39 9.82 9.20
N GLY A 309 -15.63 10.55 10.28
CA GLY A 309 -15.85 11.98 10.30
C GLY A 309 -17.26 12.35 9.83
N GLN A 310 -17.65 13.60 10.05
CA GLN A 310 -18.91 14.13 9.51
C GLN A 310 -18.67 14.64 8.10
N ALA A 311 -19.47 14.21 7.14
CA ALA A 311 -19.49 14.82 5.81
C ALA A 311 -19.73 16.35 6.00
N SER A 312 -18.82 17.16 5.46
CA SER A 312 -18.98 18.62 5.48
C SER A 312 -20.35 18.96 4.88
N LYS A 313 -21.30 19.37 5.70
CA LYS A 313 -22.54 19.94 5.19
C LYS A 313 -22.12 21.19 4.43
N SER A 314 -22.15 21.15 3.11
CA SER A 314 -22.09 22.35 2.30
C SER A 314 -23.26 23.22 2.75
N SER A 315 -22.97 24.27 3.49
CA SER A 315 -23.96 25.29 3.88
C SER A 315 -24.42 26.02 2.62
N SER A 316 -25.43 25.47 1.94
CA SER A 316 -26.26 26.24 1.07
C SER A 316 -27.13 27.14 1.98
N SER A 317 -26.58 28.29 2.32
CA SER A 317 -27.37 29.36 2.94
C SER A 317 -28.41 29.85 1.92
N SER A 318 -29.58 29.23 1.91
CA SER A 318 -30.76 29.84 1.34
C SER A 318 -31.19 30.97 2.28
N SER A 319 -30.83 32.20 1.92
CA SER A 319 -31.35 33.41 2.53
C SER A 319 -32.84 33.52 2.21
N SER A 320 -33.68 33.09 3.13
CA SER A 320 -35.09 33.50 3.14
C SER A 320 -35.18 34.82 3.88
N SER A 321 -35.37 35.88 3.12
CA SER A 321 -35.76 37.19 3.61
C SER A 321 -37.16 37.09 4.19
N SER A 322 -37.32 37.34 5.49
CA SER A 322 -38.60 37.74 6.09
C SER A 322 -38.42 39.09 6.76
N SER A 323 -39.06 40.06 6.17
CA SER A 323 -39.28 41.42 6.68
C SER A 323 -40.12 41.39 7.95
N GLY A 324 -39.66 42.12 8.99
CA GLY A 324 -40.43 42.36 10.19
C GLY A 324 -39.83 43.54 10.95
N SER A 325 -40.49 44.69 10.84
CA SER A 325 -40.19 45.95 11.52
C SER A 325 -40.46 45.88 13.02
N SER A 326 -39.60 46.50 13.86
CA SER A 326 -39.99 47.53 14.84
C SER A 326 -38.84 47.96 15.76
N SER A 327 -38.49 49.19 15.67
CA SER A 327 -38.24 50.27 16.67
C SER A 327 -37.68 49.91 18.05
N GLY A 328 -36.64 50.63 18.43
CA GLY A 328 -36.25 50.85 19.83
C GLY A 328 -34.80 51.32 20.03
N GLN A 329 -34.68 52.62 20.14
CA GLN A 329 -33.66 53.52 20.60
C GLN A 329 -32.64 52.97 21.66
N GLY A 330 -31.39 53.44 21.54
CA GLY A 330 -30.71 54.04 22.69
C GLY A 330 -29.21 53.74 22.83
N ASN A 331 -28.48 54.79 22.50
CA ASN A 331 -27.25 55.31 23.10
C ASN A 331 -25.85 54.68 22.89
N ALA A 332 -25.05 55.61 22.45
CA ALA A 332 -23.64 55.77 22.25
C ALA A 332 -22.78 55.59 23.51
N GLN A 333 -21.54 55.26 23.29
CA GLN A 333 -20.28 55.99 23.62
C GLN A 333 -19.09 55.10 23.30
N ASP A 334 -18.29 55.54 22.38
CA ASP A 334 -16.88 56.05 22.38
C ASP A 334 -15.93 55.36 23.37
N ASP A 335 -14.82 54.88 22.82
CA ASP A 335 -13.46 55.38 22.91
C ASP A 335 -12.45 54.37 22.32
N GLN A 336 -11.79 54.72 21.27
CA GLN A 336 -10.43 55.21 21.00
C GLN A 336 -9.26 54.24 21.19
N ALA A 337 -8.66 53.98 20.01
CA ALA A 337 -7.24 54.16 19.65
C ALA A 337 -6.15 53.18 20.13
N THR A 338 -5.58 52.52 19.13
CA THR A 338 -4.18 52.19 18.79
C THR A 338 -3.05 52.92 19.58
N PRO A 339 -1.75 52.52 19.62
CA PRO A 339 -0.99 51.92 18.53
C PRO A 339 0.07 50.87 18.94
N ALA A 340 0.74 50.28 17.92
CA ALA A 340 1.94 49.47 17.99
C ALA A 340 3.21 50.31 18.36
N PRO A 341 4.29 49.65 18.70
CA PRO A 341 5.55 50.06 18.08
C PRO A 341 6.43 48.93 17.53
N THR A 342 7.02 49.25 16.42
CA THR A 342 8.21 48.76 15.74
C THR A 342 9.45 48.73 16.61
N SER A 343 10.34 47.74 16.40
CA SER A 343 11.76 47.94 16.06
C SER A 343 12.54 46.61 16.07
N ALA A 344 13.23 46.33 14.97
CA ALA A 344 14.45 45.54 14.95
C ALA A 344 15.66 46.49 15.30
N PRO A 345 16.88 46.02 15.64
CA PRO A 345 17.80 45.64 14.58
C PRO A 345 18.85 44.52 14.92
N ASP A 346 19.42 44.02 13.85
CA ASP A 346 20.80 43.59 13.58
C ASP A 346 21.65 42.80 14.59
N GLY A 347 22.28 41.74 14.05
CA GLY A 347 23.45 41.09 14.62
C GLY A 347 23.86 39.85 13.80
N GLY A 348 24.61 40.07 12.70
CA GLY A 348 25.18 38.99 11.89
C GLY A 348 26.29 38.22 12.61
N ALA A 349 26.34 36.92 12.36
CA ALA A 349 27.54 36.10 12.53
C ALA A 349 27.63 35.10 11.37
N ALA A 350 28.76 35.15 10.67
CA ALA A 350 29.10 34.28 9.53
C ALA A 350 29.24 32.84 9.95
N ALA A 351 28.61 31.92 9.20
CA ALA A 351 28.79 30.49 9.32
C ALA A 351 29.96 30.02 8.45
N SER A 352 30.86 29.26 9.05
CA SER A 352 31.94 28.53 8.37
C SER A 352 31.39 27.38 7.54
N PRO A 353 32.03 26.98 6.41
CA PRO A 353 31.55 25.91 5.56
C PRO A 353 31.76 24.52 6.21
N ALA A 354 30.77 23.66 6.03
CA ALA A 354 30.79 22.26 6.46
C ALA A 354 31.81 21.43 5.63
N PRO A 355 32.41 20.39 6.21
CA PRO A 355 33.33 19.51 5.49
C PRO A 355 32.60 18.62 4.48
N ALA A 356 33.26 18.33 3.35
CA ALA A 356 32.78 17.52 2.26
C ALA A 356 32.53 16.06 2.71
N ALA A 357 31.44 15.49 2.23
CA ALA A 357 31.10 14.09 2.44
C ALA A 357 32.10 13.14 1.75
N PRO A 358 32.42 11.98 2.33
CA PRO A 358 33.27 10.98 1.70
C PRO A 358 32.59 10.35 0.46
N ALA A 359 33.41 10.07 -0.55
CA ALA A 359 32.99 9.46 -1.81
C ALA A 359 32.43 8.05 -1.57
N ALA A 360 31.35 7.73 -2.28
CA ALA A 360 30.76 6.41 -2.27
C ALA A 360 31.73 5.35 -2.81
N PRO A 361 31.74 4.13 -2.27
CA PRO A 361 32.55 3.03 -2.79
C PRO A 361 32.10 2.64 -4.21
N ALA A 362 33.08 2.34 -5.07
CA ALA A 362 32.84 1.90 -6.44
C ALA A 362 32.05 0.58 -6.48
N ALA A 363 31.09 0.49 -7.36
CA ALA A 363 30.33 -0.73 -7.61
C ALA A 363 31.26 -1.88 -8.05
N PRO A 364 31.02 -3.14 -7.62
CA PRO A 364 31.78 -4.27 -8.08
C PRO A 364 31.58 -4.49 -9.60
N ALA A 365 32.68 -4.84 -10.28
CA ALA A 365 32.67 -5.12 -11.72
C ALA A 365 31.78 -6.32 -12.03
N ALA A 366 30.98 -6.21 -13.10
CA ALA A 366 30.18 -7.30 -13.61
C ALA A 366 31.06 -8.51 -13.99
N PRO A 367 30.62 -9.75 -13.73
CA PRO A 367 31.33 -10.93 -14.20
C PRO A 367 31.35 -10.99 -15.72
N GLY A 368 32.56 -11.26 -16.28
CA GLY A 368 32.78 -11.34 -17.72
C GLY A 368 31.92 -12.43 -18.36
N ALA A 369 31.41 -12.14 -19.56
CA ALA A 369 30.69 -13.10 -20.36
C ALA A 369 31.55 -14.34 -20.68
N PRO A 370 30.99 -15.56 -20.68
CA PRO A 370 31.73 -16.76 -21.07
C PRO A 370 32.13 -16.70 -22.56
N ALA A 371 33.36 -17.10 -22.82
CA ALA A 371 33.92 -17.17 -24.17
C ALA A 371 33.16 -18.19 -25.04
N ALA A 372 32.88 -17.80 -26.28
CA ALA A 372 32.28 -18.68 -27.27
C ALA A 372 33.19 -19.90 -27.56
N PRO A 373 32.63 -21.10 -27.79
CA PRO A 373 33.46 -22.27 -28.14
C PRO A 373 34.04 -22.11 -29.53
N ALA A 374 35.34 -22.42 -29.63
CA ALA A 374 36.10 -22.44 -30.88
C ALA A 374 35.50 -23.48 -31.85
N GLY A 375 35.21 -23.04 -33.06
CA GLY A 375 34.74 -23.92 -34.12
C GLY A 375 35.81 -24.95 -34.51
N GLY A 376 35.47 -26.23 -34.33
CA GLY A 376 36.27 -27.34 -34.87
C GLY A 376 36.04 -27.46 -36.36
N GLY A 377 37.12 -27.28 -37.16
CA GLY A 377 37.14 -27.60 -38.57
C GLY A 377 36.95 -29.10 -38.81
N LYS A 378 36.11 -29.40 -39.78
CA LYS A 378 36.03 -30.74 -40.37
C LYS A 378 36.91 -30.75 -41.59
N ASP A 379 37.94 -31.57 -41.58
CA ASP A 379 38.58 -32.11 -42.74
C ASP A 379 38.33 -33.63 -42.79
N GLY A 380 37.96 -34.16 -43.96
CA GLY A 380 37.85 -35.56 -44.31
C GLY A 380 36.42 -36.02 -44.67
#